data_ca9d29a253a044e71a1a863605a43a78
#
_entry.id   ca9d29a253a044e71a1a863605a43a78
#
_cell.length_a   1.000
_cell.length_b   1.000
_cell.length_c   1.000
_cell.angle_alpha   90.00
_cell.angle_beta   90.00
_cell.angle_gamma   90.00
#
_symmetry.space_group_name_H-M   'P 1'
#
loop_
_entity.id
_entity.type
_entity.pdbx_description
1 polymer ?
#
loop_
_entity_poly.entity_id
_entity_poly.type
_entity_poly.pdbx_seq_one_letter_code
_entity_poly.pdbx_strand_id
1 'polypeptide(L)'
;MVIDFGERSDREVIVRDYTDVPTEKSSWDLFAASALKVEGTSNYPTGFVCRIEGWPSAQKQDCLDTPTYAEGTWAYFVTNPSLGDGWVMSGQGASIHKPVCGGYEAWVWIEGGSGDSKRLPNYTPTPRSCQ
;
A
#
# COMPACT_ATOMS: atom_id res chain seq x y z
N MET A 1 7.85 -3.32 1.71
CA MET A 1 6.70 -2.41 1.80
C MET A 1 7.13 -0.99 1.48
N VAL A 2 6.48 -0.38 0.52
CA VAL A 2 6.75 1.00 0.09
C VAL A 2 5.49 1.82 0.30
N ILE A 3 5.63 2.99 0.91
CA ILE A 3 4.52 3.92 1.12
C ILE A 3 4.86 5.23 0.42
N ASP A 4 4.07 5.58 -0.58
CA ASP A 4 4.24 6.80 -1.37
C ASP A 4 3.05 7.71 -1.10
N PHE A 5 3.28 8.83 -0.42
CA PHE A 5 2.22 9.74 0.02
C PHE A 5 1.67 10.64 -1.09
N GLY A 6 2.12 10.45 -2.32
CA GLY A 6 1.61 11.20 -3.46
C GLY A 6 2.30 12.53 -3.70
N GLU A 7 1.94 13.14 -4.81
CA GLU A 7 2.59 14.37 -5.27
C GLU A 7 2.21 15.60 -4.45
N ARG A 8 1.08 15.53 -3.74
CA ARG A 8 0.55 16.66 -2.97
C ARG A 8 1.03 16.68 -1.52
N SER A 9 1.87 15.73 -1.15
CA SER A 9 2.41 15.61 0.20
C SER A 9 3.89 15.95 0.21
N ASP A 10 4.35 16.57 1.29
CA ASP A 10 5.77 16.82 1.54
C ASP A 10 6.47 15.58 2.10
N ARG A 11 5.72 14.55 2.44
CA ARG A 11 6.30 13.38 3.07
C ARG A 11 7.12 12.56 2.08
N GLU A 12 8.27 12.11 2.53
CA GLU A 12 9.13 11.25 1.73
C GLU A 12 8.54 9.84 1.65
N VAL A 13 8.90 9.13 0.57
CA VAL A 13 8.54 7.73 0.41
C VAL A 13 9.15 6.93 1.56
N ILE A 14 8.34 6.11 2.21
CA ILE A 14 8.82 5.20 3.25
C ILE A 14 9.11 3.86 2.61
N VAL A 15 10.29 3.31 2.87
CA VAL A 15 10.64 1.96 2.45
C VAL A 15 10.99 1.16 3.69
N ARG A 16 10.30 0.05 3.89
CA ARG A 16 10.54 -0.85 5.02
C ARG A 16 10.85 -2.25 4.53
N ASP A 17 11.97 -2.78 4.96
CA ASP A 17 12.28 -4.19 4.76
C ASP A 17 11.72 -5.00 5.95
N TYR A 18 11.34 -6.22 5.67
CA TYR A 18 10.89 -7.15 6.69
C TYR A 18 11.64 -8.46 6.49
N THR A 19 12.09 -9.05 7.60
CA THR A 19 12.92 -10.26 7.55
C THR A 19 12.06 -11.52 7.52
N ASP A 20 10.94 -11.50 8.20
CA ASP A 20 10.04 -12.64 8.28
C ASP A 20 8.75 -12.33 7.56
N VAL A 21 8.67 -12.76 6.30
CA VAL A 21 7.48 -12.53 5.48
C VAL A 21 6.35 -13.42 6.00
N PRO A 22 5.23 -12.83 6.45
CA PRO A 22 4.10 -13.63 6.94
C PRO A 22 3.31 -14.23 5.78
N THR A 23 3.91 -15.18 5.05
CA THR A 23 3.32 -15.73 3.83
C THR A 23 2.03 -16.51 4.07
N GLU A 24 1.74 -16.91 5.30
CA GLU A 24 0.49 -17.58 5.64
C GLU A 24 -0.60 -16.62 6.09
N LYS A 25 -0.24 -15.35 6.26
CA LYS A 25 -1.15 -14.29 6.64
C LYS A 25 -1.43 -13.40 5.44
N SER A 26 -2.38 -12.48 5.59
CA SER A 26 -2.66 -11.54 4.51
C SER A 26 -1.64 -10.40 4.47
N SER A 27 -1.63 -9.67 3.36
CA SER A 27 -0.79 -8.49 3.21
C SER A 27 -1.16 -7.37 4.18
N TRP A 28 -2.37 -7.39 4.75
CA TRP A 28 -2.71 -6.46 5.82
C TRP A 28 -1.73 -6.58 6.99
N ASP A 29 -1.33 -7.80 7.31
CA ASP A 29 -0.40 -8.05 8.42
C ASP A 29 1.02 -7.56 8.14
N LEU A 30 1.35 -7.27 6.86
CA LEU A 30 2.65 -6.67 6.53
C LEU A 30 2.84 -5.29 7.14
N PHE A 31 1.77 -4.56 7.39
CA PHE A 31 1.90 -3.24 8.03
C PHE A 31 2.55 -3.38 9.40
N ALA A 32 2.07 -4.32 10.20
CA ALA A 32 2.67 -4.58 11.51
C ALA A 32 4.09 -5.10 11.39
N ALA A 33 4.34 -6.03 10.45
CA ALA A 33 5.67 -6.58 10.22
C ALA A 33 6.66 -5.51 9.75
N SER A 34 6.17 -4.47 9.11
CA SER A 34 6.97 -3.34 8.62
C SER A 34 7.04 -2.18 9.62
N ALA A 35 6.48 -2.34 10.81
CA ALA A 35 6.36 -1.31 11.84
C ALA A 35 5.66 -0.05 11.33
N LEU A 36 4.60 -0.24 10.56
CA LEU A 36 3.79 0.84 10.00
C LEU A 36 2.38 0.80 10.61
N LYS A 37 1.85 1.98 10.89
CA LYS A 37 0.51 2.13 11.44
C LYS A 37 -0.49 2.24 10.30
N VAL A 38 -1.54 1.42 10.32
CA VAL A 38 -2.59 1.42 9.32
C VAL A 38 -3.96 1.47 10.00
N GLU A 39 -4.89 2.17 9.36
CA GLU A 39 -6.29 2.21 9.80
C GLU A 39 -7.19 1.90 8.61
N GLY A 40 -8.16 1.05 8.82
CA GLY A 40 -9.19 0.76 7.82
C GLY A 40 -10.38 1.68 7.96
N THR A 41 -11.37 1.49 7.09
CA THR A 41 -12.65 2.19 7.20
C THR A 41 -13.52 1.52 8.27
N SER A 42 -14.57 2.22 8.70
CA SER A 42 -15.49 1.67 9.72
C SER A 42 -16.16 0.39 9.26
N ASN A 43 -16.51 0.29 7.97
CA ASN A 43 -17.16 -0.89 7.42
C ASN A 43 -16.17 -2.02 7.11
N TYR A 44 -14.92 -1.67 6.85
CA TYR A 44 -13.87 -2.64 6.47
C TYR A 44 -12.59 -2.36 7.23
N PRO A 45 -12.58 -2.57 8.56
CA PRO A 45 -11.45 -2.15 9.40
C PRO A 45 -10.13 -2.86 9.10
N THR A 46 -10.16 -4.02 8.47
CA THR A 46 -8.97 -4.73 8.01
C THR A 46 -9.05 -5.10 6.53
N GLY A 47 -9.97 -4.50 5.79
CA GLY A 47 -10.19 -4.81 4.39
C GLY A 47 -9.92 -3.64 3.44
N PHE A 48 -10.20 -2.43 3.87
CA PHE A 48 -9.99 -1.25 3.04
C PHE A 48 -9.11 -0.24 3.78
N VAL A 49 -7.92 0.00 3.24
CA VAL A 49 -6.96 0.94 3.85
C VAL A 49 -7.47 2.37 3.69
N CYS A 50 -7.60 3.07 4.80
CA CYS A 50 -8.02 4.47 4.82
C CYS A 50 -6.87 5.40 5.18
N ARG A 51 -6.03 5.03 6.14
CA ARG A 51 -4.98 5.89 6.67
C ARG A 51 -3.73 5.09 6.96
N ILE A 52 -2.58 5.59 6.49
CA ILE A 52 -1.27 4.99 6.74
C ILE A 52 -0.39 6.06 7.37
N GLU A 53 0.21 5.76 8.51
CA GLU A 53 1.11 6.66 9.25
C GLU A 53 0.50 8.05 9.44
N GLY A 54 -0.80 8.09 9.76
CA GLY A 54 -1.52 9.33 10.01
C GLY A 54 -1.91 10.11 8.75
N TRP A 55 -1.72 9.57 7.56
CA TRP A 55 -2.11 10.22 6.31
C TRP A 55 -3.27 9.46 5.64
N PRO A 56 -4.33 10.12 5.17
CA PRO A 56 -4.63 11.54 5.34
C PRO A 56 -5.06 11.85 6.78
N SER A 57 -5.12 13.15 7.13
CA SER A 57 -5.55 13.56 8.46
C SER A 57 -7.02 13.22 8.69
N ALA A 58 -7.43 13.18 9.96
CA ALA A 58 -8.82 12.90 10.32
C ALA A 58 -9.77 13.99 9.82
N GLN A 59 -9.29 15.22 9.67
CA GLN A 59 -10.08 16.32 9.12
C GLN A 59 -10.32 16.17 7.63
N LYS A 60 -9.38 15.57 6.92
CA LYS A 60 -9.52 15.36 5.49
C LYS A 60 -10.35 14.12 5.16
N GLN A 61 -10.19 13.07 5.97
CA GLN A 61 -10.88 11.80 5.76
C GLN A 61 -11.23 11.19 7.11
N ASP A 62 -12.52 10.96 7.33
CA ASP A 62 -13.03 10.40 8.59
C ASP A 62 -13.04 8.87 8.63
N CYS A 63 -12.73 8.23 7.51
CA CYS A 63 -12.66 6.77 7.39
C CYS A 63 -13.99 6.06 7.65
N LEU A 64 -15.11 6.72 7.40
CA LEU A 64 -16.42 6.10 7.55
C LEU A 64 -16.77 5.19 6.39
N ASP A 65 -16.56 5.68 5.16
CA ASP A 65 -16.87 4.96 3.92
C ASP A 65 -15.62 4.78 3.07
N THR A 66 -15.74 3.95 2.02
CA THR A 66 -14.64 3.74 1.08
C THR A 66 -14.50 4.97 0.19
N PRO A 67 -13.42 5.75 0.30
CA PRO A 67 -13.25 6.94 -0.53
C PRO A 67 -12.92 6.59 -1.98
N THR A 68 -13.22 7.52 -2.88
CA THR A 68 -12.90 7.40 -4.30
C THR A 68 -11.55 8.06 -4.60
N TYR A 69 -11.01 7.81 -5.79
CA TYR A 69 -9.79 8.50 -6.22
C TYR A 69 -9.98 10.01 -6.35
N ALA A 70 -11.19 10.46 -6.65
CA ALA A 70 -11.47 11.90 -6.70
C ALA A 70 -11.32 12.55 -5.32
N GLU A 71 -11.78 11.86 -4.27
CA GLU A 71 -11.64 12.30 -2.88
C GLU A 71 -10.22 12.10 -2.35
N GLY A 72 -9.56 11.06 -2.82
CA GLY A 72 -8.25 10.61 -2.36
C GLY A 72 -8.35 9.26 -1.67
N THR A 73 -7.53 8.34 -2.11
CA THR A 73 -7.47 7.00 -1.52
C THR A 73 -6.11 6.37 -1.82
N TRP A 74 -5.86 5.23 -1.20
CA TRP A 74 -4.64 4.47 -1.38
C TRP A 74 -4.80 3.43 -2.48
N ALA A 75 -3.90 3.45 -3.48
CA ALA A 75 -3.82 2.42 -4.50
C ALA A 75 -2.79 1.38 -4.09
N TYR A 76 -3.12 0.11 -4.28
CA TYR A 76 -2.31 -1.02 -3.84
C TYR A 76 -1.61 -1.68 -5.02
N PHE A 77 -0.29 -1.75 -4.97
CA PHE A 77 0.54 -2.30 -6.03
C PHE A 77 1.39 -3.45 -5.50
N VAL A 78 1.67 -4.40 -6.37
CA VAL A 78 2.55 -5.52 -6.07
C VAL A 78 3.53 -5.72 -7.22
N THR A 79 4.70 -6.30 -6.93
CA THR A 79 5.65 -6.73 -7.93
C THR A 79 6.55 -7.81 -7.38
N ASN A 80 7.09 -8.64 -8.26
CA ASN A 80 8.17 -9.55 -7.91
C ASN A 80 9.28 -9.38 -8.95
N PRO A 81 10.27 -8.51 -8.68
CA PRO A 81 11.32 -8.23 -9.66
C PRO A 81 12.21 -9.42 -9.97
N SER A 82 12.27 -10.43 -9.10
CA SER A 82 12.99 -11.66 -9.36
C SER A 82 12.39 -12.45 -10.53
N LEU A 83 11.11 -12.21 -10.83
CA LEU A 83 10.42 -12.81 -11.97
C LEU A 83 10.35 -11.87 -13.17
N GLY A 84 11.04 -10.72 -13.10
CA GLY A 84 11.01 -9.73 -14.16
C GLY A 84 9.76 -8.86 -14.17
N ASP A 85 8.95 -8.89 -13.10
CA ASP A 85 7.73 -8.10 -13.03
C ASP A 85 8.03 -6.63 -12.75
N GLY A 86 7.19 -5.73 -13.32
CA GLY A 86 7.10 -4.35 -12.87
C GLY A 86 5.96 -4.18 -11.88
N TRP A 87 5.75 -2.96 -11.41
CA TRP A 87 4.61 -2.65 -10.55
C TRP A 87 3.29 -2.85 -11.31
N VAL A 88 2.38 -3.58 -10.70
CA VAL A 88 1.00 -3.74 -11.19
C VAL A 88 0.03 -3.54 -10.04
N MET A 89 -1.15 -3.01 -10.33
CA MET A 89 -2.19 -2.91 -9.31
C MET A 89 -2.62 -4.31 -8.92
N SER A 90 -2.73 -4.54 -7.61
CA SER A 90 -3.19 -5.82 -7.10
C SER A 90 -4.65 -6.03 -7.50
N GLY A 91 -4.97 -7.21 -7.98
CA GLY A 91 -6.35 -7.64 -8.23
C GLY A 91 -7.08 -8.06 -6.97
N GLN A 92 -6.40 -8.09 -5.83
CA GLN A 92 -6.96 -8.49 -4.54
C GLN A 92 -6.66 -7.44 -3.50
N GLY A 93 -7.58 -7.24 -2.55
CA GLY A 93 -7.32 -6.37 -1.41
C GLY A 93 -6.28 -6.98 -0.47
N ALA A 94 -5.74 -6.15 0.41
CA ALA A 94 -4.68 -6.57 1.34
C ALA A 94 -5.14 -7.65 2.32
N SER A 95 -6.42 -7.73 2.63
CA SER A 95 -6.95 -8.77 3.52
C SER A 95 -7.01 -10.14 2.87
N ILE A 96 -6.93 -10.20 1.53
CA ILE A 96 -7.02 -11.44 0.76
C ILE A 96 -5.67 -11.83 0.18
N HIS A 97 -4.92 -10.85 -0.33
CA HIS A 97 -3.60 -11.09 -0.93
C HIS A 97 -2.62 -11.60 0.13
N LYS A 98 -1.84 -12.60 -0.22
CA LYS A 98 -0.79 -13.14 0.65
C LYS A 98 0.56 -12.68 0.15
N PRO A 99 1.42 -12.16 1.05
CA PRO A 99 2.77 -11.77 0.66
C PRO A 99 3.54 -12.94 0.08
N VAL A 100 4.38 -12.65 -0.91
CA VAL A 100 5.26 -13.66 -1.47
C VAL A 100 6.70 -13.32 -1.16
N CYS A 101 7.50 -14.34 -0.93
CA CYS A 101 8.92 -14.16 -0.66
C CYS A 101 9.61 -13.57 -1.88
N GLY A 102 10.41 -12.53 -1.69
CA GLY A 102 11.05 -11.79 -2.77
C GLY A 102 10.16 -10.72 -3.41
N GLY A 103 8.87 -10.71 -3.07
CA GLY A 103 7.94 -9.72 -3.58
C GLY A 103 8.03 -8.39 -2.84
N TYR A 104 7.52 -7.36 -3.50
CA TYR A 104 7.37 -6.03 -2.94
C TYR A 104 5.90 -5.63 -2.99
N GLU A 105 5.48 -4.84 -2.01
CA GLU A 105 4.13 -4.28 -1.97
C GLU A 105 4.24 -2.79 -1.72
N ALA A 106 3.36 -2.03 -2.37
CA ALA A 106 3.37 -0.59 -2.25
C ALA A 106 1.95 -0.03 -2.15
N TRP A 107 1.85 1.06 -1.42
CA TRP A 107 0.63 1.85 -1.31
C TRP A 107 0.94 3.25 -1.78
N VAL A 108 0.15 3.75 -2.71
CA VAL A 108 0.34 5.08 -3.30
C VAL A 108 -0.91 5.91 -3.05
N TRP A 109 -0.73 7.07 -2.43
CA TRP A 109 -1.84 8.00 -2.24
C TRP A 109 -2.15 8.70 -3.56
N ILE A 110 -3.39 8.58 -4.00
CA ILE A 110 -3.88 9.17 -5.25
C ILE A 110 -5.07 10.04 -4.92
N GLU A 111 -5.09 11.26 -5.44
CA GLU A 111 -6.11 12.23 -5.12
C GLU A 111 -6.41 13.13 -6.33
N GLY A 112 -7.69 13.46 -6.48
CA GLY A 112 -8.10 14.55 -7.37
C GLY A 112 -8.26 14.22 -8.83
N GLY A 113 -8.17 12.95 -9.21
CA GLY A 113 -8.23 12.67 -10.62
C GLY A 113 -8.76 11.31 -11.02
N SER A 114 -9.49 11.32 -12.11
CA SER A 114 -9.82 10.10 -12.83
C SER A 114 -8.62 9.73 -13.69
N GLY A 115 -7.85 8.86 -13.43
CA GLY A 115 -6.68 8.46 -14.21
C GLY A 115 -5.41 8.39 -13.38
N ASP A 116 -5.42 9.02 -12.24
CA ASP A 116 -4.30 8.97 -11.31
C ASP A 116 -4.14 7.58 -10.69
N SER A 117 -5.15 6.74 -10.80
CA SER A 117 -5.05 5.34 -10.42
C SER A 117 -3.96 4.59 -11.18
N LYS A 118 -3.40 5.21 -12.22
CA LYS A 118 -2.28 4.64 -12.98
C LYS A 118 -0.92 5.12 -12.48
N ARG A 119 -0.88 6.02 -11.49
CA ARG A 119 0.39 6.49 -10.95
C ARG A 119 1.08 5.37 -10.22
N LEU A 120 2.28 5.03 -10.67
CA LEU A 120 3.08 3.96 -10.07
C LEU A 120 3.82 4.47 -8.83
N PRO A 121 4.19 3.56 -7.90
CA PRO A 121 5.01 3.95 -6.75
C PRO A 121 6.33 4.58 -7.21
N ASN A 122 6.74 5.63 -6.52
CA ASN A 122 8.01 6.30 -6.81
C ASN A 122 9.16 5.54 -6.11
N TYR A 123 9.36 4.32 -6.53
CA TYR A 123 10.42 3.44 -6.01
C TYR A 123 10.67 2.35 -7.04
N THR A 124 11.94 2.06 -7.31
CA THR A 124 12.32 1.00 -8.22
C THR A 124 12.81 -0.19 -7.40
N PRO A 125 12.02 -1.26 -7.29
CA PRO A 125 12.45 -2.44 -6.55
C PRO A 125 13.52 -3.20 -7.32
N THR A 126 14.40 -3.87 -6.58
CA THR A 126 15.45 -4.70 -7.15
C THR A 126 15.21 -6.16 -6.77
N PRO A 127 15.64 -7.12 -7.61
CA PRO A 127 15.55 -8.53 -7.24
C PRO A 127 16.30 -8.81 -5.96
N ARG A 128 15.72 -9.66 -5.12
CA ARG A 128 16.35 -10.09 -3.87
C ARG A 128 16.07 -11.54 -3.59
N SER A 129 16.97 -12.16 -2.83
CA SER A 129 16.84 -13.55 -2.46
C SER A 129 15.67 -13.76 -1.53
N CYS A 130 15.02 -14.88 -1.70
CA CYS A 130 13.99 -15.34 -0.80
C CYS A 130 14.59 -16.47 0.05
N GLN A 131 14.69 -16.25 1.35
CA GLN A 131 15.21 -17.29 2.24
C GLN A 131 14.26 -17.54 3.37
#